data_648875fadb24e57ecaead93fcd345963
#
_entry.id   648875fadb24e57ecaead93fcd345963
#
_cell.length_a   1.000
_cell.length_b   1.000
_cell.length_c   1.000
_cell.angle_alpha   90.00
_cell.angle_beta   90.00
_cell.angle_gamma   90.00
#
_symmetry.space_group_name_H-M   'P 1'
#
loop_
_entity.id
_entity.type
_entity.pdbx_description
1 polymer ?
#
loop_
_entity_poly.entity_id
_entity_poly.type
_entity_poly.pdbx_seq_one_letter_code
_entity_poly.pdbx_strand_id
1 'polypeptide(L)'
;MKLKYRITENECWECTSHCTNSEGYVKVTYNGKQGYGHRYMYEKIHGKIGSEVLRHTCDNRWCINPSHLIEGTHADNVKDRVERKRSAVGTSNGRAKLSELDVIAIFIDNVTPKMTLAKRYNVDPKVIRDIKNGKTWITVTSKI
;
A
#
# COMPACT_ATOMS: atom_id res chain seq x y z
N MET A 1 -11.27 -2.01 29.13
CA MET A 1 -11.92 -1.20 28.07
C MET A 1 -12.80 -2.10 27.20
N LYS A 2 -13.99 -1.63 26.79
CA LYS A 2 -14.91 -2.37 25.90
C LYS A 2 -15.10 -1.55 24.63
N LEU A 3 -14.71 -2.08 23.47
CA LEU A 3 -14.97 -1.46 22.17
C LEU A 3 -16.35 -1.91 21.67
N LYS A 4 -17.14 -0.95 21.14
CA LYS A 4 -18.38 -1.23 20.42
C LYS A 4 -18.05 -1.25 18.92
N TYR A 5 -18.68 -2.15 18.19
CA TYR A 5 -18.46 -2.32 16.74
C TYR A 5 -19.73 -2.82 16.06
N ARG A 6 -19.83 -2.60 14.78
CA ARG A 6 -20.81 -3.24 13.89
C ARG A 6 -20.10 -4.30 13.05
N ILE A 7 -20.82 -5.35 12.70
CA ILE A 7 -20.31 -6.40 11.83
C ILE A 7 -20.80 -6.10 10.41
N THR A 8 -19.88 -6.09 9.44
CA THR A 8 -20.19 -5.89 8.02
C THR A 8 -20.43 -7.24 7.33
N GLU A 9 -20.92 -7.22 6.08
CA GLU A 9 -21.12 -8.41 5.25
C GLU A 9 -19.85 -9.25 5.07
N ASN A 10 -18.67 -8.62 5.10
CA ASN A 10 -17.37 -9.27 5.03
C ASN A 10 -16.81 -9.64 6.43
N GLU A 11 -17.66 -9.79 7.43
CA GLU A 11 -17.32 -10.13 8.80
C GLU A 11 -16.31 -9.19 9.48
N CYS A 12 -16.10 -7.99 8.92
CA CYS A 12 -15.27 -6.97 9.57
C CYS A 12 -16.01 -6.40 10.78
N TRP A 13 -15.30 -6.26 11.90
CA TRP A 13 -15.78 -5.55 13.09
C TRP A 13 -15.34 -4.10 12.99
N GLU A 14 -16.21 -3.24 12.49
CA GLU A 14 -15.93 -1.81 12.38
C GLU A 14 -16.26 -1.09 13.70
N CYS A 15 -15.25 -0.50 14.32
CA CYS A 15 -15.40 0.18 15.59
C CYS A 15 -16.32 1.39 15.49
N THR A 16 -17.31 1.47 16.39
CA THR A 16 -18.30 2.57 16.44
C THR A 16 -18.14 3.48 17.67
N SER A 17 -17.27 3.11 18.60
CA SER A 17 -17.12 3.82 19.89
C SER A 17 -15.89 4.73 19.96
N HIS A 18 -14.98 4.67 19.00
CA HIS A 18 -13.73 5.41 19.01
C HIS A 18 -13.44 6.01 17.63
N CYS A 19 -12.73 7.15 17.63
CA CYS A 19 -12.32 7.82 16.39
C CYS A 19 -11.15 7.11 15.73
N THR A 20 -11.01 7.33 14.42
CA THR A 20 -9.85 6.90 13.63
C THR A 20 -8.82 8.02 13.51
N ASN A 21 -7.58 7.66 13.21
CA ASN A 21 -6.57 8.60 12.75
C ASN A 21 -6.78 8.92 11.24
N SER A 22 -5.94 9.81 10.69
CA SER A 22 -5.97 10.18 9.26
C SER A 22 -5.73 9.01 8.30
N GLU A 23 -5.14 7.92 8.80
CA GLU A 23 -4.89 6.70 8.03
C GLU A 23 -6.03 5.67 8.13
N GLY A 24 -7.08 5.94 8.95
CA GLY A 24 -8.22 5.07 9.14
C GLY A 24 -8.07 4.04 10.27
N TYR A 25 -7.01 4.09 11.09
CA TYR A 25 -6.87 3.18 12.22
C TYR A 25 -7.59 3.71 13.46
N VAL A 26 -8.33 2.83 14.14
CA VAL A 26 -9.03 3.14 15.39
C VAL A 26 -8.02 3.46 16.48
N LYS A 27 -8.09 4.65 17.08
CA LYS A 27 -7.26 5.05 18.22
C LYS A 27 -7.89 4.62 19.52
N VAL A 28 -7.09 4.07 20.42
CA VAL A 28 -7.51 3.66 21.77
C VAL A 28 -6.43 4.02 22.79
N THR A 29 -6.85 4.18 24.06
CA THR A 29 -5.93 4.31 25.18
C THR A 29 -6.17 3.14 26.11
N TYR A 30 -5.17 2.30 26.33
CA TYR A 30 -5.22 1.18 27.25
C TYR A 30 -3.91 1.05 28.02
N ASN A 31 -4.00 0.65 29.29
CA ASN A 31 -2.84 0.59 30.19
C ASN A 31 -2.04 1.91 30.24
N GLY A 32 -2.73 3.06 30.18
CA GLY A 32 -2.11 4.39 30.20
C GLY A 32 -1.33 4.78 28.94
N LYS A 33 -1.37 3.95 27.87
CA LYS A 33 -0.67 4.20 26.62
C LYS A 33 -1.64 4.32 25.44
N GLN A 34 -1.31 5.21 24.50
CA GLN A 34 -2.04 5.27 23.24
C GLN A 34 -1.64 4.10 22.35
N GLY A 35 -2.62 3.54 21.65
CA GLY A 35 -2.43 2.43 20.75
C GLY A 35 -3.54 2.34 19.70
N TYR A 36 -3.62 1.21 19.03
CA TYR A 36 -4.61 0.96 17.98
C TYR A 36 -5.59 -0.13 18.40
N GLY A 37 -6.87 0.06 18.04
CA GLY A 37 -7.97 -0.83 18.41
C GLY A 37 -7.79 -2.27 17.94
N HIS A 38 -7.29 -2.47 16.75
CA HIS A 38 -7.01 -3.81 16.22
C HIS A 38 -5.93 -4.54 17.04
N ARG A 39 -4.84 -3.84 17.43
CA ARG A 39 -3.80 -4.42 18.30
C ARG A 39 -4.37 -4.78 19.69
N TYR A 40 -5.13 -3.88 20.27
CA TYR A 40 -5.81 -4.12 21.56
C TYR A 40 -6.71 -5.36 21.50
N MET A 41 -7.52 -5.50 20.44
CA MET A 41 -8.43 -6.65 20.31
C MET A 41 -7.68 -7.95 20.06
N TYR A 42 -6.61 -7.91 19.28
CA TYR A 42 -5.75 -9.06 19.05
C TYR A 42 -5.07 -9.53 20.33
N GLU A 43 -4.41 -8.61 21.07
CA GLU A 43 -3.73 -8.93 22.33
C GLU A 43 -4.68 -9.47 23.40
N LYS A 44 -5.93 -9.01 23.40
CA LYS A 44 -6.95 -9.46 24.34
C LYS A 44 -7.36 -10.92 24.14
N ILE A 45 -7.30 -11.43 22.90
CA ILE A 45 -7.74 -12.79 22.54
C ILE A 45 -6.54 -13.74 22.41
N HIS A 46 -5.46 -13.30 21.77
CA HIS A 46 -4.31 -14.13 21.45
C HIS A 46 -3.11 -13.90 22.39
N GLY A 47 -3.17 -12.88 23.24
CA GLY A 47 -2.04 -12.51 24.08
C GLY A 47 -1.11 -11.51 23.41
N LYS A 48 0.09 -11.32 23.98
CA LYS A 48 1.06 -10.33 23.51
C LYS A 48 1.49 -10.61 22.07
N ILE A 49 1.48 -9.56 21.25
CA ILE A 49 1.98 -9.62 19.86
C ILE A 49 3.47 -9.89 19.90
N GLY A 50 3.90 -10.97 19.25
CA GLY A 50 5.29 -11.43 19.20
C GLY A 50 6.07 -10.93 17.99
N SER A 51 5.39 -10.33 17.01
CA SER A 51 5.97 -9.90 15.73
C SER A 51 6.05 -8.37 15.59
N GLU A 52 6.78 -7.90 14.59
CA GLU A 52 6.95 -6.47 14.30
C GLU A 52 5.65 -5.81 13.84
N VAL A 53 4.87 -6.49 13.01
CA VAL A 53 3.68 -5.97 12.34
C VAL A 53 2.50 -6.88 12.54
N LEU A 54 1.35 -6.28 12.85
CA LEU A 54 0.05 -6.93 12.79
C LEU A 54 -0.70 -6.46 11.54
N ARG A 55 -0.99 -7.38 10.62
CA ARG A 55 -1.50 -7.10 9.28
C ARG A 55 -2.98 -7.46 9.15
N HIS A 56 -3.74 -6.67 8.39
CA HIS A 56 -5.12 -7.00 8.04
C HIS A 56 -5.18 -7.91 6.82
N THR A 57 -5.88 -9.03 6.92
CA THR A 57 -6.19 -9.89 5.77
C THR A 57 -7.34 -9.33 4.93
N CYS A 58 -8.24 -8.56 5.56
CA CYS A 58 -9.42 -7.93 4.95
C CYS A 58 -9.15 -6.55 4.32
N ASP A 59 -7.94 -6.02 4.40
CA ASP A 59 -7.54 -4.68 3.92
C ASP A 59 -8.34 -3.49 4.53
N ASN A 60 -9.23 -3.73 5.47
CA ASN A 60 -10.01 -2.70 6.15
C ASN A 60 -9.29 -2.23 7.42
N ARG A 61 -8.77 -0.99 7.42
CA ARG A 61 -8.06 -0.41 8.57
C ARG A 61 -8.95 -0.11 9.78
N TRP A 62 -10.26 -0.01 9.56
CA TRP A 62 -11.26 0.16 10.64
C TRP A 62 -11.59 -1.16 11.34
N CYS A 63 -11.23 -2.27 10.72
CA CYS A 63 -11.54 -3.58 11.26
C CYS A 63 -10.72 -3.84 12.53
N ILE A 64 -11.40 -4.25 13.58
CA ILE A 64 -10.79 -4.68 14.84
C ILE A 64 -11.03 -6.18 15.10
N ASN A 65 -11.52 -6.94 14.10
CA ASN A 65 -11.76 -8.37 14.21
C ASN A 65 -10.43 -9.12 14.29
N PRO A 66 -10.13 -9.82 15.41
CA PRO A 66 -8.89 -10.58 15.55
C PRO A 66 -8.69 -11.66 14.51
N SER A 67 -9.76 -12.28 13.99
CA SER A 67 -9.69 -13.30 12.95
C SER A 67 -9.23 -12.75 11.59
N HIS A 68 -9.30 -11.43 11.39
CA HIS A 68 -8.81 -10.75 10.20
C HIS A 68 -7.40 -10.18 10.35
N LEU A 69 -6.69 -10.59 11.41
CA LEU A 69 -5.38 -10.07 11.76
C LEU A 69 -4.37 -11.22 11.79
N ILE A 70 -3.21 -11.01 11.19
CA ILE A 70 -2.10 -11.95 11.24
C ILE A 70 -0.80 -11.22 11.60
N GLU A 71 0.00 -11.89 12.41
CA GLU A 71 1.35 -11.43 12.72
C GLU A 71 2.29 -11.62 11.52
N GLY A 72 3.32 -10.78 11.41
CA GLY A 72 4.32 -10.90 10.37
C GLY A 72 5.39 -9.83 10.45
N THR A 73 6.21 -9.79 9.42
CA THR A 73 7.31 -8.85 9.26
C THR A 73 6.93 -7.67 8.37
N HIS A 74 7.77 -6.63 8.36
CA HIS A 74 7.65 -5.54 7.39
C HIS A 74 7.76 -6.05 5.93
N ALA A 75 8.58 -7.08 5.68
CA ALA A 75 8.71 -7.70 4.36
C ALA A 75 7.40 -8.34 3.91
N ASP A 76 6.71 -9.07 4.80
CA ASP A 76 5.40 -9.64 4.51
C ASP A 76 4.35 -8.57 4.19
N ASN A 77 4.36 -7.45 4.93
CA ASN A 77 3.44 -6.34 4.67
C ASN A 77 3.70 -5.67 3.31
N VAL A 78 4.96 -5.58 2.89
CA VAL A 78 5.32 -5.09 1.55
C VAL A 78 4.87 -6.08 0.48
N LYS A 79 5.10 -7.38 0.69
CA LYS A 79 4.67 -8.45 -0.22
C LYS A 79 3.15 -8.42 -0.43
N ASP A 80 2.35 -8.39 0.65
CA ASP A 80 0.89 -8.26 0.59
C ASP A 80 0.44 -7.03 -0.23
N ARG A 81 1.12 -5.89 -0.04
CA ARG A 81 0.81 -4.67 -0.79
C ARG A 81 1.04 -4.82 -2.28
N VAL A 82 2.11 -5.52 -2.67
CA VAL A 82 2.44 -5.77 -4.09
C VAL A 82 1.47 -6.78 -4.69
N GLU A 83 1.25 -7.92 -4.04
CA GLU A 83 0.37 -8.99 -4.50
C GLU A 83 -1.08 -8.50 -4.67
N ARG A 84 -1.55 -7.67 -3.74
CA ARG A 84 -2.89 -7.07 -3.79
C ARG A 84 -2.95 -5.81 -4.65
N LYS A 85 -1.91 -5.50 -5.44
CA LYS A 85 -1.82 -4.35 -6.37
C LYS A 85 -2.15 -3.00 -5.73
N ARG A 86 -1.82 -2.83 -4.43
CA ARG A 86 -2.06 -1.59 -3.68
C ARG A 86 -0.91 -0.58 -3.77
N SER A 87 0.16 -0.93 -4.47
CA SER A 87 1.24 0.00 -4.77
C SER A 87 0.82 0.95 -5.87
N ALA A 88 1.03 2.26 -5.65
CA ALA A 88 0.83 3.25 -6.70
C ALA A 88 1.82 2.99 -7.85
N VAL A 89 1.31 2.78 -9.05
CA VAL A 89 2.11 2.53 -10.26
C VAL A 89 1.76 3.55 -11.34
N GLY A 90 2.72 3.82 -12.22
CA GLY A 90 2.50 4.76 -13.33
C GLY A 90 2.11 6.15 -12.84
N THR A 91 1.11 6.74 -13.46
CA THR A 91 0.60 8.10 -13.14
C THR A 91 -0.10 8.18 -11.78
N SER A 92 -0.57 7.07 -11.20
CA SER A 92 -1.11 7.07 -9.83
C SER A 92 -0.02 7.25 -8.75
N ASN A 93 1.26 7.16 -9.11
CA ASN A 93 2.33 7.58 -8.23
C ASN A 93 2.48 9.11 -8.29
N GLY A 94 2.18 9.82 -7.21
CA GLY A 94 2.26 11.28 -7.15
C GLY A 94 3.66 11.87 -7.41
N ARG A 95 4.70 11.04 -7.51
CA ARG A 95 6.06 11.43 -7.93
C ARG A 95 6.36 11.12 -9.39
N ALA A 96 5.39 10.58 -10.14
CA ALA A 96 5.57 10.31 -11.57
C ALA A 96 5.77 11.63 -12.33
N LYS A 97 6.89 11.75 -13.04
CA LYS A 97 7.20 12.90 -13.91
C LYS A 97 6.71 12.71 -15.35
N LEU A 98 6.40 11.47 -15.72
CA LEU A 98 5.98 11.08 -17.06
C LEU A 98 4.50 10.71 -17.05
N SER A 99 3.80 11.10 -18.10
CA SER A 99 2.48 10.60 -18.43
C SER A 99 2.56 9.24 -19.14
N GLU A 100 1.45 8.54 -19.28
CA GLU A 100 1.39 7.30 -20.07
C GLU A 100 1.73 7.57 -21.55
N LEU A 101 1.30 8.71 -22.09
CA LEU A 101 1.61 9.12 -23.48
C LEU A 101 3.11 9.36 -23.66
N ASP A 102 3.76 10.00 -22.67
CA ASP A 102 5.23 10.18 -22.72
C ASP A 102 5.95 8.84 -22.73
N VAL A 103 5.48 7.89 -21.91
CA VAL A 103 6.06 6.55 -21.84
C VAL A 103 5.89 5.79 -23.16
N ILE A 104 4.72 5.88 -23.78
CA ILE A 104 4.48 5.29 -25.11
C ILE A 104 5.43 5.91 -26.13
N ALA A 105 5.49 7.23 -26.21
CA ALA A 105 6.38 7.96 -27.12
C ALA A 105 7.86 7.57 -26.92
N ILE A 106 8.31 7.47 -25.67
CA ILE A 106 9.67 7.00 -25.35
C ILE A 106 9.87 5.55 -25.80
N PHE A 107 8.90 4.68 -25.53
CA PHE A 107 9.02 3.24 -25.80
C PHE A 107 9.15 2.94 -27.30
N ILE A 108 8.37 3.60 -28.17
CA ILE A 108 8.35 3.38 -29.62
C ILE A 108 9.47 4.12 -30.36
N ASP A 109 10.05 5.18 -29.78
CA ASP A 109 11.12 5.99 -30.42
C ASP A 109 12.46 5.24 -30.46
N ASN A 110 12.73 4.51 -31.51
CA ASN A 110 13.95 3.74 -31.65
C ASN A 110 15.10 4.52 -32.34
N VAL A 111 14.88 5.79 -32.68
CA VAL A 111 15.85 6.63 -33.42
C VAL A 111 16.59 7.58 -32.47
N THR A 112 15.89 8.24 -31.56
CA THR A 112 16.47 9.26 -30.69
C THR A 112 17.37 8.64 -29.60
N PRO A 113 18.62 9.12 -29.45
CA PRO A 113 19.52 8.67 -28.38
C PRO A 113 18.89 8.81 -26.98
N LYS A 114 19.12 7.83 -26.09
CA LYS A 114 18.56 7.80 -24.73
C LYS A 114 18.88 9.06 -23.92
N MET A 115 20.08 9.62 -24.10
CA MET A 115 20.47 10.87 -23.42
C MET A 115 19.65 12.07 -23.90
N THR A 116 19.31 12.14 -25.17
CA THR A 116 18.47 13.21 -25.74
C THR A 116 17.04 13.09 -25.23
N LEU A 117 16.48 11.87 -25.20
CA LEU A 117 15.16 11.61 -24.59
C LEU A 117 15.14 12.00 -23.11
N ALA A 118 16.18 11.63 -22.37
CA ALA A 118 16.29 11.97 -20.95
C ALA A 118 16.25 13.48 -20.70
N LYS A 119 16.96 14.27 -21.52
CA LYS A 119 16.93 15.74 -21.47
C LYS A 119 15.54 16.29 -21.86
N ARG A 120 14.94 15.78 -22.95
CA ARG A 120 13.61 16.20 -23.42
C ARG A 120 12.51 16.03 -22.37
N TYR A 121 12.51 14.90 -21.68
CA TYR A 121 11.50 14.55 -20.68
C TYR A 121 11.90 14.92 -19.24
N ASN A 122 13.04 15.55 -19.05
CA ASN A 122 13.60 15.95 -17.75
C ASN A 122 13.63 14.79 -16.73
N VAL A 123 14.15 13.64 -17.15
CA VAL A 123 14.31 12.42 -16.34
C VAL A 123 15.72 11.88 -16.41
N ASP A 124 16.08 11.02 -15.45
CA ASP A 124 17.37 10.32 -15.49
C ASP A 124 17.46 9.37 -16.71
N PRO A 125 18.61 9.27 -17.40
CA PRO A 125 18.82 8.33 -18.51
C PRO A 125 18.53 6.87 -18.15
N LYS A 126 18.66 6.50 -16.87
CA LYS A 126 18.27 5.19 -16.36
C LYS A 126 16.77 4.94 -16.52
N VAL A 127 15.93 5.97 -16.28
CA VAL A 127 14.47 5.88 -16.47
C VAL A 127 14.14 5.53 -17.93
N ILE A 128 14.76 6.23 -18.87
CA ILE A 128 14.59 5.95 -20.32
C ILE A 128 14.99 4.52 -20.65
N ARG A 129 16.16 4.09 -20.13
CA ARG A 129 16.65 2.71 -20.35
C ARG A 129 15.68 1.67 -19.78
N ASP A 130 15.16 1.90 -18.59
CA ASP A 130 14.28 0.95 -17.89
C ASP A 130 12.89 0.89 -18.56
N ILE A 131 12.39 2.00 -19.13
CA ILE A 131 11.18 2.02 -19.98
C ILE A 131 11.43 1.21 -21.26
N LYS A 132 12.53 1.50 -21.99
CA LYS A 132 12.91 0.80 -23.24
C LYS A 132 13.06 -0.71 -23.06
N ASN A 133 13.49 -1.14 -21.88
CA ASN A 133 13.67 -2.54 -21.55
C ASN A 133 12.41 -3.18 -20.93
N GLY A 134 11.29 -2.47 -20.85
CA GLY A 134 10.05 -2.96 -20.22
C GLY A 134 10.18 -3.28 -18.73
N LYS A 135 11.19 -2.72 -18.03
CA LYS A 135 11.41 -2.94 -16.59
C LYS A 135 10.52 -2.08 -15.70
N THR A 136 10.11 -0.93 -16.21
CA THR A 136 9.19 0.00 -15.55
C THR A 136 8.03 0.32 -16.46
N TRP A 137 6.93 0.82 -15.90
CA TRP A 137 5.70 1.10 -16.66
C TRP A 137 5.15 -0.13 -17.41
N ILE A 138 5.33 -1.32 -16.85
CA ILE A 138 4.96 -2.60 -17.47
C ILE A 138 3.50 -2.61 -17.93
N THR A 139 2.59 -2.01 -17.14
CA THR A 139 1.15 -1.91 -17.47
C THR A 139 0.85 -1.12 -18.75
N VAL A 140 1.79 -0.27 -19.17
CA VAL A 140 1.68 0.53 -20.39
C VAL A 140 2.46 -0.15 -21.52
N THR A 141 3.72 -0.50 -21.28
CA THR A 141 4.61 -1.06 -22.31
C THR A 141 4.22 -2.47 -22.78
N SER A 142 3.51 -3.25 -21.97
CA SER A 142 3.01 -4.58 -22.35
C SER A 142 1.78 -4.56 -23.27
N LYS A 143 1.21 -3.38 -23.53
CA LYS A 143 0.03 -3.21 -24.40
C LYS A 143 0.40 -2.73 -25.82
N ILE A 144 1.68 -2.48 -26.06
CA ILE A 144 2.26 -2.00 -27.30
C ILE A 144 3.00 -3.13 -27.99
#